data_9ca56ce9300a9c5f09cf085025649ecd
#
_entry.id   9ca56ce9300a9c5f09cf085025649ecd
#
_cell.length_a   1.000
_cell.length_b   1.000
_cell.length_c   1.000
_cell.angle_alpha   90.00
_cell.angle_beta   90.00
_cell.angle_gamma   90.00
#
_symmetry.space_group_name_H-M   'P 1'
#
loop_
_entity.id
_entity.type
_entity.pdbx_description
1 polymer ?
#
loop_
_entity_poly.entity_id
_entity_poly.type
_entity_poly.pdbx_seq_one_letter_code
_entity_poly.pdbx_strand_id
1 'polypeptide(L)'
;MLCRKIEQLYAGPLYVPNGCNPTYFLRMRRIMESKYIDCMIRGANAALEENDLQSAVWLVESGLRQETAREDMVRCAMRVYGAAGRRRDIVELYSGHMHHLREQVNGVPEPETRRLYERLVEGRLNRVLVER
;
A
#
# COMPACT_ATOMS: atom_id res chain seq x y z
N MET A 1 16.64 0.22 9.59
CA MET A 1 15.27 -0.26 9.76
C MET A 1 15.09 -1.60 9.06
N LEU A 2 14.45 -2.56 9.71
CA LEU A 2 14.30 -3.93 9.20
C LEU A 2 13.60 -4.00 7.85
N CYS A 3 12.55 -3.21 7.66
CA CYS A 3 11.79 -3.21 6.40
C CYS A 3 12.62 -2.76 5.20
N ARG A 4 13.54 -1.82 5.39
CA ARG A 4 14.45 -1.40 4.31
C ARG A 4 15.44 -2.49 3.94
N LYS A 5 15.90 -3.29 4.92
CA LYS A 5 16.76 -4.44 4.66
C LYS A 5 16.05 -5.50 3.83
N ILE A 6 14.77 -5.76 4.13
CA ILE A 6 13.97 -6.71 3.37
C ILE A 6 13.79 -6.21 1.93
N GLU A 7 13.52 -4.92 1.75
CA GLU A 7 13.37 -4.34 0.42
C GLU A 7 14.66 -4.46 -0.40
N GLN A 8 15.82 -4.25 0.21
CA GLN A 8 17.10 -4.42 -0.47
C GLN A 8 17.38 -5.86 -0.85
N LEU A 9 16.96 -6.83 -0.02
CA LEU A 9 17.14 -8.24 -0.30
C LEU A 9 16.16 -8.74 -1.37
N TYR A 10 14.99 -8.12 -1.47
CA TYR A 10 13.99 -8.46 -2.47
C TYR A 10 14.23 -7.68 -3.76
N ALA A 11 15.27 -8.08 -4.50
CA ALA A 11 15.74 -7.34 -5.67
C ALA A 11 15.28 -7.96 -6.98
N GLY A 12 13.98 -8.21 -7.15
CA GLY A 12 13.41 -8.71 -8.39
C GLY A 12 12.75 -10.08 -8.27
N PRO A 13 12.32 -10.67 -9.37
CA PRO A 13 11.63 -11.96 -9.34
C PRO A 13 12.56 -13.09 -8.89
N LEU A 14 12.01 -14.05 -8.16
CA LEU A 14 12.75 -15.22 -7.73
C LEU A 14 13.14 -16.08 -8.93
N TYR A 15 14.41 -16.49 -8.97
CA TYR A 15 14.91 -17.39 -9.97
C TYR A 15 14.46 -18.83 -9.64
N VAL A 16 13.95 -19.55 -10.65
CA VAL A 16 13.52 -20.93 -10.50
C VAL A 16 14.60 -21.84 -11.08
N PRO A 17 15.37 -22.58 -10.23
CA PRO A 17 16.38 -23.48 -10.73
C PRO A 17 15.78 -24.66 -11.51
N ASN A 18 16.54 -25.18 -12.47
CA ASN A 18 16.12 -26.36 -13.22
C ASN A 18 15.93 -27.57 -12.28
N GLY A 19 14.88 -28.33 -12.48
CA GLY A 19 14.57 -29.50 -11.69
C GLY A 19 13.74 -29.24 -10.44
N CYS A 20 13.40 -27.98 -10.16
CA CYS A 20 12.55 -27.62 -9.02
C CYS A 20 11.08 -27.51 -9.45
N ASN A 21 10.16 -27.80 -8.51
CA ASN A 21 8.73 -27.73 -8.77
C ASN A 21 8.27 -26.28 -8.94
N PRO A 22 7.79 -25.87 -10.13
CA PRO A 22 7.35 -24.49 -10.35
C PRO A 22 6.22 -24.05 -9.42
N THR A 23 5.31 -24.97 -9.07
CA THR A 23 4.20 -24.65 -8.16
C THR A 23 4.71 -24.28 -6.76
N TYR A 24 5.74 -25.00 -6.28
CA TYR A 24 6.38 -24.71 -5.00
C TYR A 24 6.99 -23.30 -5.00
N PHE A 25 7.72 -22.95 -6.06
CA PHE A 25 8.36 -21.64 -6.18
C PHE A 25 7.34 -20.53 -6.28
N LEU A 26 6.24 -20.73 -7.02
CA LEU A 26 5.16 -19.74 -7.11
C LEU A 26 4.51 -19.51 -5.76
N ARG A 27 4.31 -20.58 -4.98
CA ARG A 27 3.74 -20.49 -3.62
C ARG A 27 4.68 -19.72 -2.70
N MET A 28 5.97 -20.06 -2.73
CA MET A 28 6.98 -19.37 -1.92
C MET A 28 7.08 -17.91 -2.29
N ARG A 29 7.03 -17.61 -3.58
CA ARG A 29 7.05 -16.22 -4.06
C ARG A 29 5.88 -15.41 -3.52
N ARG A 30 4.67 -15.99 -3.55
CA ARG A 30 3.48 -15.33 -3.01
C ARG A 30 3.59 -15.07 -1.52
N ILE A 31 4.14 -16.03 -0.77
CA ILE A 31 4.37 -15.88 0.66
C ILE A 31 5.36 -14.74 0.92
N MET A 32 6.45 -14.68 0.16
CA MET A 32 7.45 -13.63 0.31
C MET A 32 6.89 -12.26 -0.04
N GLU A 33 6.10 -12.15 -1.11
CA GLU A 33 5.45 -10.90 -1.49
C GLU A 33 4.49 -10.41 -0.41
N SER A 34 3.70 -11.33 0.16
CA SER A 34 2.79 -11.00 1.24
C SER A 34 3.52 -10.50 2.49
N LYS A 35 4.60 -11.17 2.87
CA LYS A 35 5.43 -10.76 4.01
C LYS A 35 6.11 -9.43 3.76
N TYR A 36 6.55 -9.18 2.55
CA TYR A 36 7.13 -7.90 2.16
C TYR A 36 6.14 -6.76 2.38
N ILE A 37 4.91 -6.95 1.91
CA ILE A 37 3.86 -5.95 2.08
C ILE A 37 3.52 -5.75 3.56
N ASP A 38 3.45 -6.85 4.34
CA ASP A 38 3.24 -6.74 5.80
C ASP A 38 4.31 -5.88 6.46
N CYS A 39 5.57 -6.06 6.06
CA CYS A 39 6.67 -5.25 6.58
C CYS A 39 6.54 -3.78 6.18
N MET A 40 6.12 -3.51 4.95
CA MET A 40 5.93 -2.12 4.50
C MET A 40 4.83 -1.43 5.29
N ILE A 41 3.73 -2.13 5.54
CA ILE A 41 2.61 -1.60 6.33
C ILE A 41 3.05 -1.31 7.76
N ARG A 42 3.73 -2.26 8.40
CA ARG A 42 4.20 -2.09 9.78
C ARG A 42 5.21 -0.95 9.89
N GLY A 43 6.15 -0.89 8.95
CA GLY A 43 7.15 0.17 8.91
C GLY A 43 6.53 1.53 8.69
N ALA A 44 5.56 1.63 7.80
CA ALA A 44 4.86 2.88 7.51
C ALA A 44 4.06 3.36 8.73
N ASN A 45 3.35 2.45 9.41
CA ASN A 45 2.62 2.80 10.63
C ASN A 45 3.55 3.27 11.74
N ALA A 46 4.69 2.62 11.93
CA ALA A 46 5.69 3.04 12.90
C ALA A 46 6.26 4.42 12.56
N ALA A 47 6.53 4.67 11.30
CA ALA A 47 7.02 5.97 10.84
C ALA A 47 5.99 7.07 11.06
N LEU A 48 4.70 6.78 10.87
CA LEU A 48 3.62 7.73 11.16
C LEU A 48 3.58 8.08 12.65
N GLU A 49 3.73 7.09 13.53
CA GLU A 49 3.73 7.31 14.97
C GLU A 49 4.89 8.21 15.39
N GLU A 50 6.03 8.10 14.72
CA GLU A 50 7.21 8.92 14.95
C GLU A 50 7.17 10.25 14.19
N ASN A 51 6.11 10.49 13.44
CA ASN A 51 5.95 11.65 12.57
C ASN A 51 7.05 11.77 11.51
N ASP A 52 7.60 10.63 11.08
CA ASP A 52 8.58 10.55 10.01
C ASP A 52 7.86 10.30 8.69
N LEU A 53 7.28 11.36 8.13
CA LEU A 53 6.45 11.27 6.93
C LEU A 53 7.26 10.87 5.70
N GLN A 54 8.51 11.28 5.61
CA GLN A 54 9.36 10.92 4.47
C GLN A 54 9.59 9.43 4.38
N SER A 55 9.92 8.79 5.51
CA SER A 55 10.08 7.34 5.57
C SER A 55 8.76 6.62 5.33
N ALA A 56 7.66 7.12 5.88
CA ALA A 56 6.33 6.53 5.69
C ALA A 56 5.94 6.53 4.21
N VAL A 57 6.13 7.64 3.51
CA VAL A 57 5.84 7.74 2.07
C VAL A 57 6.70 6.77 1.27
N TRP A 58 7.98 6.70 1.57
CA TRP A 58 8.89 5.77 0.88
C TRP A 58 8.43 4.32 1.06
N LEU A 59 8.04 3.95 2.28
CA LEU A 59 7.62 2.59 2.59
C LEU A 59 6.32 2.21 1.87
N VAL A 60 5.31 3.08 1.87
CA VAL A 60 4.05 2.75 1.17
C VAL A 60 4.24 2.71 -0.34
N GLU A 61 5.06 3.59 -0.90
CA GLU A 61 5.32 3.56 -2.33
C GLU A 61 6.09 2.29 -2.72
N SER A 62 6.99 1.83 -1.86
CA SER A 62 7.68 0.55 -2.07
C SER A 62 6.71 -0.62 -2.04
N GLY A 63 5.75 -0.62 -1.12
CA GLY A 63 4.71 -1.65 -1.04
C GLY A 63 3.77 -1.63 -2.24
N LEU A 64 3.39 -0.44 -2.69
CA LEU A 64 2.48 -0.30 -3.84
C LEU A 64 3.10 -0.77 -5.16
N ARG A 65 4.43 -0.72 -5.28
CA ARG A 65 5.11 -1.21 -6.49
C ARG A 65 4.93 -2.72 -6.70
N GLN A 66 4.47 -3.46 -5.70
CA GLN A 66 4.20 -4.89 -5.83
C GLN A 66 2.90 -5.20 -6.57
N GLU A 67 2.22 -4.21 -7.09
CA GLU A 67 0.96 -4.37 -7.84
C GLU A 67 -0.06 -5.25 -7.10
N THR A 68 -0.17 -5.02 -5.82
CA THR A 68 -1.05 -5.81 -4.97
C THR A 68 -2.48 -5.28 -4.96
N ALA A 69 -3.44 -6.22 -4.87
CA ALA A 69 -4.84 -5.90 -4.63
C ALA A 69 -5.17 -5.84 -3.13
N ARG A 70 -4.17 -5.94 -2.27
CA ARG A 70 -4.38 -5.93 -0.82
C ARG A 70 -4.91 -4.57 -0.37
N GLU A 71 -6.11 -4.59 0.16
CA GLU A 71 -6.77 -3.35 0.57
C GLU A 71 -6.14 -2.74 1.83
N ASP A 72 -5.55 -3.56 2.70
CA ASP A 72 -4.83 -3.05 3.86
C ASP A 72 -3.63 -2.19 3.44
N MET A 73 -2.93 -2.57 2.36
CA MET A 73 -1.85 -1.76 1.80
C MET A 73 -2.38 -0.44 1.24
N VAL A 74 -3.48 -0.49 0.51
CA VAL A 74 -4.12 0.70 -0.06
C VAL A 74 -4.56 1.65 1.07
N ARG A 75 -5.20 1.11 2.12
CA ARG A 75 -5.62 1.93 3.27
C ARG A 75 -4.44 2.56 3.99
N CYS A 76 -3.36 1.79 4.17
CA CYS A 76 -2.15 2.32 4.79
C CYS A 76 -1.57 3.47 3.98
N ALA A 77 -1.47 3.31 2.66
CA ALA A 77 -0.97 4.35 1.77
C ALA A 77 -1.85 5.60 1.81
N MET A 78 -3.17 5.44 1.84
CA MET A 78 -4.07 6.58 1.95
C MET A 78 -3.87 7.35 3.26
N ARG A 79 -3.68 6.64 4.38
CA ARG A 79 -3.41 7.29 5.67
C ARG A 79 -2.10 8.07 5.65
N VAL A 80 -1.06 7.49 5.04
CA VAL A 80 0.24 8.15 4.92
C VAL A 80 0.13 9.40 4.06
N TYR A 81 -0.50 9.30 2.90
CA TYR A 81 -0.70 10.45 2.02
C TYR A 81 -1.56 11.52 2.68
N GLY A 82 -2.57 11.10 3.45
CA GLY A 82 -3.40 12.04 4.22
C GLY A 82 -2.58 12.81 5.24
N ALA A 83 -1.71 12.13 5.99
CA ALA A 83 -0.82 12.76 6.96
C ALA A 83 0.19 13.69 6.28
N ALA A 84 0.64 13.35 5.08
CA ALA A 84 1.58 14.16 4.30
C ALA A 84 0.90 15.30 3.53
N GLY A 85 -0.42 15.39 3.58
CA GLY A 85 -1.16 16.43 2.85
C GLY A 85 -1.22 16.21 1.36
N ARG A 86 -1.02 14.99 0.88
CA ARG A 86 -0.95 14.67 -0.55
C ARG A 86 -2.30 14.15 -1.05
N ARG A 87 -3.29 15.03 -1.07
CA ARG A 87 -4.66 14.68 -1.46
C ARG A 87 -4.76 14.09 -2.87
N ARG A 88 -4.00 14.65 -3.80
CA ARG A 88 -4.00 14.17 -5.19
C ARG A 88 -3.58 12.71 -5.29
N ASP A 89 -2.58 12.32 -4.51
CA ASP A 89 -2.09 10.94 -4.49
C ASP A 89 -3.15 10.00 -3.92
N ILE A 90 -3.93 10.45 -2.93
CA ILE A 90 -5.05 9.68 -2.39
C ILE A 90 -6.09 9.41 -3.49
N VAL A 91 -6.48 10.45 -4.22
CA VAL A 91 -7.49 10.33 -5.28
C VAL A 91 -7.00 9.39 -6.39
N GLU A 92 -5.76 9.56 -6.83
CA GLU A 92 -5.19 8.73 -7.89
C GLU A 92 -5.06 7.26 -7.44
N LEU A 93 -4.63 7.03 -6.20
CA LEU A 93 -4.49 5.70 -5.64
C LEU A 93 -5.84 4.99 -5.56
N TYR A 94 -6.86 5.65 -5.03
CA TYR A 94 -8.19 5.07 -4.88
C TYR A 94 -8.83 4.79 -6.23
N SER A 95 -8.70 5.71 -7.18
CA SER A 95 -9.24 5.51 -8.54
C SER A 95 -8.57 4.34 -9.24
N GLY A 96 -7.24 4.23 -9.12
CA GLY A 96 -6.49 3.12 -9.68
C GLY A 96 -6.88 1.79 -9.05
N HIS A 97 -7.10 1.78 -7.74
CA HIS A 97 -7.53 0.58 -7.01
C HIS A 97 -8.92 0.13 -7.44
N MET A 98 -9.87 1.07 -7.57
CA MET A 98 -11.21 0.77 -8.06
C MET A 98 -11.18 0.16 -9.45
N HIS A 99 -10.38 0.74 -10.33
CA HIS A 99 -10.22 0.25 -11.71
C HIS A 99 -9.64 -1.17 -11.70
N HIS A 100 -8.60 -1.40 -10.92
CA HIS A 100 -7.96 -2.71 -10.78
C HIS A 100 -8.94 -3.77 -10.29
N LEU A 101 -9.72 -3.47 -9.24
CA LEU A 101 -10.70 -4.40 -8.70
C LEU A 101 -11.78 -4.73 -9.73
N ARG A 102 -12.25 -3.74 -10.47
CA ARG A 102 -13.28 -3.94 -11.48
C ARG A 102 -12.79 -4.85 -12.59
N GLU A 103 -11.57 -4.66 -13.06
CA GLU A 103 -11.02 -5.43 -14.17
C GLU A 103 -10.58 -6.84 -13.77
N GLN A 104 -10.00 -6.99 -12.59
CA GLN A 104 -9.40 -8.27 -12.19
C GLN A 104 -10.41 -9.21 -11.54
N VAL A 105 -11.32 -8.71 -10.72
CA VAL A 105 -12.23 -9.55 -9.93
C VAL A 105 -13.69 -9.13 -10.04
N ASN A 106 -13.98 -8.16 -10.89
CA ASN A 106 -15.34 -7.58 -11.03
C ASN A 106 -15.90 -7.17 -9.67
N GLY A 107 -15.03 -6.57 -8.85
CA GLY A 107 -15.36 -6.19 -7.48
C GLY A 107 -15.35 -4.70 -7.26
N VAL A 108 -15.65 -4.32 -6.02
CA VAL A 108 -15.61 -2.95 -5.55
C VAL A 108 -14.75 -2.90 -4.28
N PRO A 109 -14.23 -1.72 -3.90
CA PRO A 109 -13.47 -1.60 -2.66
C PRO A 109 -14.30 -2.00 -1.45
N GLU A 110 -13.63 -2.54 -0.42
CA GLU A 110 -14.30 -2.85 0.84
C GLU A 110 -14.90 -1.59 1.45
N PRO A 111 -16.03 -1.71 2.20
CA PRO A 111 -16.65 -0.55 2.84
C PRO A 111 -15.69 0.24 3.72
N GLU A 112 -14.77 -0.43 4.40
CA GLU A 112 -13.76 0.20 5.24
C GLU A 112 -12.85 1.11 4.44
N THR A 113 -12.40 0.65 3.27
CA THR A 113 -11.55 1.42 2.37
C THR A 113 -12.29 2.65 1.84
N ARG A 114 -13.55 2.46 1.43
CA ARG A 114 -14.38 3.54 0.92
C ARG A 114 -14.63 4.61 1.99
N ARG A 115 -14.93 4.20 3.21
CA ARG A 115 -15.14 5.12 4.34
C ARG A 115 -13.88 5.91 4.65
N LEU A 116 -12.74 5.25 4.63
CA LEU A 116 -11.47 5.93 4.86
C LEU A 116 -11.21 6.99 3.78
N TYR A 117 -11.44 6.64 2.52
CA TYR A 117 -11.29 7.57 1.41
C TYR A 117 -12.18 8.79 1.58
N GLU A 118 -13.47 8.57 1.83
CA GLU A 118 -14.43 9.65 2.02
C GLU A 118 -14.03 10.55 3.17
N ARG A 119 -13.61 9.97 4.29
CA ARG A 119 -13.21 10.73 5.47
C ARG A 119 -11.97 11.59 5.21
N LEU A 120 -10.97 11.04 4.50
CA LEU A 120 -9.74 11.77 4.22
C LEU A 120 -9.97 12.91 3.23
N VAL A 121 -10.81 12.70 2.22
CA VAL A 121 -11.08 13.70 1.20
C VAL A 121 -12.08 14.74 1.71
N GLU A 122 -13.20 14.32 2.29
CA GLU A 122 -14.25 15.22 2.76
C GLU A 122 -13.88 15.92 4.07
N GLY A 123 -13.26 15.22 5.00
CA GLY A 123 -12.84 15.80 6.27
C GLY A 123 -11.89 16.96 6.08
N ARG A 124 -11.03 16.89 5.07
CA ARG A 124 -10.12 17.99 4.74
C ARG A 124 -10.87 19.18 4.16
N LEU A 125 -11.87 18.92 3.32
CA LEU A 125 -12.70 19.97 2.76
C LEU A 125 -13.46 20.72 3.86
N ASN A 126 -14.00 19.97 4.82
CA ASN A 126 -14.70 20.56 5.97
C ASN A 126 -13.77 21.41 6.84
N ARG A 127 -12.50 20.99 7.01
CA ARG A 127 -11.52 21.80 7.74
C ARG A 127 -11.26 23.15 7.04
N VAL A 128 -11.12 23.13 5.73
CA VAL A 128 -10.90 24.34 4.96
C VAL A 128 -12.09 25.30 5.09
N LEU A 129 -13.31 24.77 5.10
CA LEU A 129 -14.52 25.57 5.28
C LEU A 129 -14.66 26.14 6.69
N VAL A 130 -14.22 25.40 7.71
CA VAL A 130 -14.29 25.83 9.11
C VAL A 130 -13.22 26.86 9.45
N GLU A 131 -12.05 26.78 8.85
CA GLU A 131 -10.93 27.71 9.09
C GLU A 131 -11.12 29.09 8.42
N ARG A 132 -12.15 29.24 7.64
CA ARG A 132 -12.54 30.53 7.09
C ARG A 132 -13.48 31.24 8.08
#